data_067711f225ca203f1df0b3cc6bd2102c
#
_entry.id   067711f225ca203f1df0b3cc6bd2102c
#
_cell.length_a   1.000
_cell.length_b   1.000
_cell.length_c   1.000
_cell.angle_alpha   90.00
_cell.angle_beta   90.00
_cell.angle_gamma   90.00
#
_symmetry.space_group_name_H-M   'P 1'
#
loop_
_entity.id
_entity.type
_entity.pdbx_description
1 polymer ?
#
loop_
_entity_poly.entity_id
_entity_poly.type
_entity_poly.pdbx_seq_one_letter_code
_entity_poly.pdbx_strand_id
1 'polypeptide(L)'
;NKGLAKLVDIRKSDEFNAGHIAGAVNIPFADFEKRHHELPNKNNLSIILVCEMGNQAGNAGEMLQKSGFKNSLILSGGISEWRHNSLPLI
;
A
#
# COMPACT_ATOMS: atom_id res chain seq x y z
N ASN A 1 11.70 18.28 -0.28
CA ASN A 1 11.61 17.26 -0.63
C ASN A 1 10.89 17.06 -1.71
N LYS A 2 11.13 16.56 -2.38
CA LYS A 2 10.69 16.21 -3.36
C LYS A 2 9.57 15.40 -3.22
N GLY A 3 9.27 14.50 -3.53
CA GLY A 3 8.09 13.73 -3.43
C GLY A 3 7.95 13.14 -2.06
N LEU A 4 6.74 12.98 -1.64
CA LEU A 4 6.41 12.27 -0.42
C LEU A 4 5.82 10.93 -0.80
N ALA A 5 5.86 9.98 0.12
CA ALA A 5 5.29 8.66 -0.11
C ALA A 5 4.41 8.26 1.06
N LYS A 6 3.28 7.63 0.74
CA LYS A 6 2.36 7.09 1.74
C LYS A 6 2.27 5.60 1.49
N LEU A 7 2.64 4.80 2.48
CA LEU A 7 2.55 3.35 2.38
C LEU A 7 1.16 2.89 2.82
N VAL A 8 0.53 2.10 1.99
CA VAL A 8 -0.81 1.58 2.27
C VAL A 8 -0.75 0.06 2.21
N ASP A 9 -0.92 -0.58 3.35
CA ASP A 9 -0.90 -2.03 3.46
C ASP A 9 -2.32 -2.54 3.28
N ILE A 10 -2.55 -3.33 2.23
CA ILE A 10 -3.88 -3.80 1.90
C ILE A 10 -4.13 -5.24 2.34
N ARG A 11 -3.28 -5.76 3.23
CA ARG A 11 -3.50 -7.07 3.82
C ARG A 11 -4.61 -6.98 4.86
N LYS A 12 -5.05 -8.14 5.36
CA LYS A 12 -6.06 -8.16 6.41
C LYS A 12 -5.51 -7.50 7.66
N SER A 13 -6.41 -6.97 8.49
CA SER A 13 -6.02 -6.24 9.69
C SER A 13 -5.19 -7.07 10.65
N ASP A 14 -5.50 -8.36 10.81
CA ASP A 14 -4.74 -9.22 11.69
C ASP A 14 -3.32 -9.44 11.19
N GLU A 15 -3.15 -9.54 9.87
CA GLU A 15 -1.82 -9.65 9.28
C GLU A 15 -1.02 -8.37 9.48
N PHE A 16 -1.67 -7.22 9.27
CA PHE A 16 -1.03 -5.93 9.49
C PHE A 16 -0.59 -5.78 10.95
N ASN A 17 -1.44 -6.17 11.86
CA ASN A 17 -1.14 -6.04 13.29
C ASN A 17 -0.03 -6.98 13.74
N ALA A 18 0.14 -8.09 13.03
CA ALA A 18 1.21 -9.05 13.35
C ALA A 18 2.59 -8.55 12.92
N GLY A 19 2.64 -7.58 12.01
CA GLY A 19 3.90 -6.99 11.57
C GLY A 19 3.70 -6.23 10.28
N HIS A 20 4.15 -4.98 10.23
CA HIS A 20 3.99 -4.13 9.05
C HIS A 20 5.16 -3.15 8.94
N ILE A 21 5.28 -2.53 7.76
CA ILE A 21 6.32 -1.54 7.53
C ILE A 21 5.98 -0.27 8.30
N ALA A 22 6.97 0.28 8.98
CA ALA A 22 6.77 1.49 9.78
C ALA A 22 6.18 2.62 8.94
N GLY A 23 5.16 3.27 9.47
CA GLY A 23 4.51 4.38 8.78
C GLY A 23 3.38 3.98 7.84
N ALA A 24 3.19 2.68 7.59
CA ALA A 24 2.12 2.23 6.71
C ALA A 24 0.77 2.33 7.41
N VAL A 25 -0.27 2.68 6.63
CA VAL A 25 -1.64 2.60 7.13
C VAL A 25 -2.27 1.36 6.55
N ASN A 26 -3.27 0.82 7.23
CA ASN A 26 -3.94 -0.40 6.77
C ASN A 26 -5.32 -0.09 6.21
N ILE A 27 -5.51 -0.45 4.94
CA ILE A 27 -6.83 -0.46 4.33
C ILE A 27 -6.96 -1.82 3.67
N PRO A 28 -7.61 -2.79 4.32
CA PRO A 28 -7.70 -4.14 3.75
C PRO A 28 -8.29 -4.11 2.34
N PHE A 29 -7.80 -5.01 1.47
CA PHE A 29 -8.21 -5.01 0.08
C PHE A 29 -9.73 -5.15 -0.07
N ALA A 30 -10.37 -5.92 0.81
CA ALA A 30 -11.82 -6.09 0.76
C ALA A 30 -12.57 -4.77 0.95
N ASP A 31 -11.96 -3.81 1.65
CA ASP A 31 -12.58 -2.51 1.89
C ASP A 31 -12.01 -1.41 0.99
N PHE A 32 -11.09 -1.76 0.13
CA PHE A 32 -10.31 -0.75 -0.59
C PHE A 32 -11.18 0.11 -1.50
N GLU A 33 -12.13 -0.50 -2.18
CA GLU A 33 -13.00 0.23 -3.08
C GLU A 33 -13.78 1.31 -2.33
N LYS A 34 -14.23 1.00 -1.10
CA LYS A 34 -15.00 1.95 -0.32
C LYS A 34 -14.13 2.99 0.35
N ARG A 35 -12.91 2.63 0.72
CA ARG A 35 -12.10 3.46 1.60
C ARG A 35 -10.94 4.17 0.93
N HIS A 36 -10.63 3.89 -0.32
CA HIS A 36 -9.45 4.53 -0.95
C HIS A 36 -9.58 6.05 -1.03
N HIS A 37 -10.79 6.59 -0.99
CA HIS A 37 -10.99 8.03 -1.00
C HIS A 37 -10.45 8.71 0.26
N GLU A 38 -10.16 7.93 1.31
CA GLU A 38 -9.55 8.46 2.52
C GLU A 38 -8.09 8.83 2.29
N LEU A 39 -7.49 8.33 1.21
CA LEU A 39 -6.10 8.62 0.91
C LEU A 39 -5.96 9.99 0.27
N PRO A 40 -4.92 10.74 0.63
CA PRO A 40 -4.71 12.05 0.00
C PRO A 40 -4.29 11.88 -1.47
N ASN A 41 -4.87 12.70 -2.34
CA ASN A 41 -4.55 12.66 -3.76
C ASN A 41 -3.85 13.98 -4.10
N LYS A 42 -2.54 14.01 -3.95
CA LYS A 42 -1.74 15.21 -4.18
C LYS A 42 -0.69 14.92 -5.25
N ASN A 43 -0.35 15.94 -6.02
CA ASN A 43 0.55 15.77 -7.15
C ASN A 43 1.94 15.28 -6.74
N ASN A 44 2.42 15.67 -5.58
CA ASN A 44 3.76 15.29 -5.14
C ASN A 44 3.76 14.12 -4.15
N LEU A 45 2.64 13.40 -4.03
CA LEU A 45 2.54 12.29 -3.11
C LEU A 45 2.39 11.00 -3.88
N SER A 46 3.27 10.04 -3.62
CA SER A 46 3.16 8.70 -4.20
C SER A 46 2.45 7.79 -3.20
N ILE A 47 1.49 7.02 -3.68
CA ILE A 47 0.83 6.00 -2.86
C ILE A 47 1.52 4.69 -3.18
N ILE A 48 2.14 4.08 -2.19
CA ILE A 48 2.83 2.80 -2.37
C ILE A 48 1.98 1.72 -1.76
N LEU A 49 1.49 0.81 -2.61
CA LEU A 49 0.59 -0.25 -2.18
C LEU A 49 1.37 -1.48 -1.81
N VAL A 50 1.04 -2.07 -0.67
CA VAL A 50 1.76 -3.20 -0.11
C VAL A 50 0.78 -4.33 0.16
N CYS A 51 1.05 -5.52 -0.38
CA CYS A 51 0.28 -6.70 -0.04
C CYS A 51 1.26 -7.82 0.27
N GLU A 52 0.77 -9.03 0.48
CA GLU A 52 1.67 -10.11 0.89
C GLU A 52 2.70 -10.43 -0.20
N MET A 53 2.27 -10.58 -1.45
CA MET A 53 3.16 -10.99 -2.53
C MET A 53 3.09 -10.09 -3.77
N GLY A 54 2.36 -8.99 -3.72
CA GLY A 54 2.27 -8.05 -4.83
C GLY A 54 1.05 -8.23 -5.72
N ASN A 55 0.30 -9.32 -5.58
CA ASN A 55 -0.81 -9.62 -6.50
C ASN A 55 -2.00 -8.69 -6.34
N GLN A 56 -2.47 -8.52 -5.12
CA GLN A 56 -3.64 -7.66 -4.89
C GLN A 56 -3.30 -6.19 -5.06
N ALA A 57 -2.03 -5.84 -4.84
CA ALA A 57 -1.61 -4.45 -4.99
C ALA A 57 -1.81 -3.95 -6.42
N GLY A 58 -1.64 -4.83 -7.42
CA GLY A 58 -1.90 -4.46 -8.81
C GLY A 58 -3.35 -4.06 -9.03
N ASN A 59 -4.28 -4.82 -8.47
CA ASN A 59 -5.70 -4.52 -8.59
C ASN A 59 -6.06 -3.23 -7.85
N ALA A 60 -5.48 -3.02 -6.68
CA ALA A 60 -5.71 -1.79 -5.92
C ALA A 60 -5.16 -0.59 -6.68
N GLY A 61 -4.01 -0.76 -7.34
CA GLY A 61 -3.42 0.31 -8.16
C GLY A 61 -4.32 0.72 -9.30
N GLU A 62 -4.99 -0.25 -9.94
CA GLU A 62 -5.95 0.06 -11.00
C GLU A 62 -7.12 0.86 -10.47
N MET A 63 -7.62 0.52 -9.29
CA MET A 63 -8.71 1.27 -8.67
C MET A 63 -8.29 2.72 -8.44
N LEU A 64 -7.07 2.94 -7.97
CA LEU A 64 -6.58 4.30 -7.75
C LEU A 64 -6.46 5.07 -9.06
N GLN A 65 -5.95 4.43 -10.11
CA GLN A 65 -5.85 5.11 -11.40
C GLN A 65 -7.20 5.54 -11.92
N LYS A 66 -8.19 4.66 -11.81
CA LYS A 66 -9.54 4.98 -12.25
C LYS A 66 -10.16 6.09 -11.44
N SER A 67 -9.70 6.29 -10.22
CA SER A 67 -10.20 7.34 -9.34
C SER A 67 -9.39 8.63 -9.44
N GLY A 68 -8.45 8.71 -10.38
CA GLY A 68 -7.70 9.93 -10.62
C GLY A 68 -6.40 10.08 -9.86
N PHE A 69 -5.97 9.04 -9.14
CA PHE A 69 -4.67 9.10 -8.47
C PHE A 69 -3.57 8.91 -9.52
N LYS A 70 -2.61 9.83 -9.54
CA LYS A 70 -1.60 9.82 -10.60
C LYS A 70 -0.33 9.07 -10.24
N ASN A 71 0.00 9.00 -8.96
CA ASN A 71 1.28 8.44 -8.55
C ASN A 71 1.06 7.25 -7.63
N SER A 72 0.66 6.12 -8.18
CA SER A 72 0.53 4.90 -7.38
C SER A 72 1.61 3.91 -7.81
N LEU A 73 2.25 3.30 -6.82
CA LEU A 73 3.32 2.34 -7.03
C LEU A 73 2.99 1.07 -6.24
N ILE A 74 3.61 -0.03 -6.62
CA ILE A 74 3.42 -1.30 -5.95
C ILE A 74 4.75 -1.74 -5.38
N LEU A 75 4.76 -2.16 -4.12
CA LEU A 75 5.97 -2.73 -3.54
C LEU A 75 6.17 -4.12 -4.14
N SER A 76 7.14 -4.25 -5.02
CA SER A 76 7.41 -5.49 -5.74
C SER A 76 7.75 -6.60 -4.75
N GLY A 77 7.10 -7.76 -4.89
CA GLY A 77 7.31 -8.87 -3.98
C GLY A 77 6.60 -8.73 -2.64
N GLY A 78 6.08 -7.55 -2.33
CA GLY A 78 5.29 -7.31 -1.13
C GLY A 78 6.02 -7.60 0.17
N ILE A 79 5.24 -7.89 1.20
CA ILE A 79 5.79 -8.18 2.54
C ILE A 79 6.62 -9.46 2.53
N SER A 80 6.28 -10.42 1.68
CA SER A 80 7.03 -11.65 1.58
C SER A 80 8.49 -11.38 1.24
N GLU A 81 8.72 -10.53 0.24
CA GLU A 81 10.07 -10.17 -0.17
C GLU A 81 10.77 -9.33 0.91
N TRP A 82 10.02 -8.46 1.56
CA TRP A 82 10.52 -7.62 2.65
C TRP A 82 11.09 -8.50 3.77
N ARG A 83 10.33 -9.54 4.17
CA ARG A 83 10.79 -10.47 5.20
C ARG A 83 11.98 -11.28 4.73
N HIS A 84 11.95 -11.70 3.47
CA HIS A 84 13.04 -12.51 2.92
C HIS A 84 14.37 -11.75 2.98
N ASN A 85 14.34 -10.45 2.82
CA ASN A 85 15.53 -9.62 2.88
C ASN A 85 15.83 -9.13 4.31
N SER A 86 15.14 -9.68 5.30
CA SER A 86 15.37 -9.36 6.72
C SER A 86 15.18 -7.89 7.04
N LEU A 87 14.30 -7.21 6.30
CA LEU A 87 14.00 -5.80 6.57
C LEU A 87 13.01 -5.71 7.74
N PRO A 88 13.09 -4.63 8.54
CA PRO A 88 12.32 -4.59 9.78
C PRO A 88 10.82 -4.38 9.58
N LEU A 89 10.06 -5.03 10.45
CA LEU A 89 8.61 -4.80 10.57
C LEU A 89 8.32 -4.42 12.01
N ILE A 90 7.27 -3.67 12.20
CA ILE A 90 6.86 -3.31 13.56
C ILE A 90 5.50 -3.89 13.89
#